data_2e3d0d297b513f894b8628dcec5e473c
#
_entry.id   2e3d0d297b513f894b8628dcec5e473c
#
_cell.length_a   1.000
_cell.length_b   1.000
_cell.length_c   1.000
_cell.angle_alpha   90.00
_cell.angle_beta   90.00
_cell.angle_gamma   90.00
#
_symmetry.space_group_name_H-M   'P 1'
#
loop_
_entity.id
_entity.type
_entity.pdbx_description
1 polymer ?
#
loop_
_entity_poly.entity_id
_entity_poly.type
_entity_poly.pdbx_seq_one_letter_code
_entity_poly.pdbx_strand_id
1 'polypeptide(L)'
;MTQTVSQAEKLLLLAKKNRVVLQAGHLERFNPVMKKLSQDVKNPVFIEVHRLAKFNPRSTDVNVIFDLMIHDIDIVTSLIKNKIKKISAFGKKIITNSTDIANVRIEFVGGEVANLTASRISQKNERKVRIFQRDKYYSVDFMNSSIKRYNK
;
A
#
# COMPACT_ATOMS: atom_id res chain seq x y z
N MET A 1 -14.56 -0.02 2.06
CA MET A 1 -14.27 -1.28 1.32
C MET A 1 -15.04 -2.43 1.96
N THR A 2 -15.27 -3.50 1.20
CA THR A 2 -15.89 -4.73 1.72
C THR A 2 -14.91 -5.52 2.58
N GLN A 3 -15.42 -6.27 3.54
CA GLN A 3 -14.60 -7.12 4.42
C GLN A 3 -14.17 -8.42 3.74
N THR A 4 -14.95 -8.91 2.77
CA THR A 4 -14.68 -10.17 2.07
C THR A 4 -14.73 -10.00 0.55
N VAL A 5 -14.04 -10.91 -0.17
CA VAL A 5 -14.07 -10.98 -1.64
C VAL A 5 -15.49 -11.20 -2.15
N SER A 6 -16.26 -12.11 -1.52
CA SER A 6 -17.65 -12.38 -1.91
C SER A 6 -18.54 -11.14 -1.84
N GLN A 7 -18.35 -10.28 -0.83
CA GLN A 7 -19.06 -8.99 -0.77
C GLN A 7 -18.67 -8.06 -1.90
N ALA A 8 -17.37 -8.02 -2.26
CA ALA A 8 -16.90 -7.21 -3.38
C ALA A 8 -17.50 -7.70 -4.71
N GLU A 9 -17.51 -9.01 -4.95
CA GLU A 9 -18.11 -9.62 -6.13
C GLU A 9 -19.59 -9.31 -6.27
N LYS A 10 -20.35 -9.41 -5.15
CA LYS A 10 -21.77 -9.04 -5.13
C LYS A 10 -21.98 -7.57 -5.52
N LEU A 11 -21.16 -6.65 -4.98
CA LEU A 11 -21.24 -5.23 -5.34
C LEU A 11 -20.91 -4.98 -6.82
N LEU A 12 -19.90 -5.67 -7.35
CA LEU A 12 -19.55 -5.58 -8.78
C LEU A 12 -20.71 -6.06 -9.67
N LEU A 13 -21.34 -7.17 -9.31
CA LEU A 13 -22.50 -7.70 -10.05
C LEU A 13 -23.69 -6.73 -10.00
N LEU A 14 -23.99 -6.16 -8.83
CA LEU A 14 -25.05 -5.18 -8.66
C LEU A 14 -24.78 -3.90 -9.48
N ALA A 15 -23.55 -3.40 -9.43
CA ALA A 15 -23.16 -2.23 -10.21
C ALA A 15 -23.33 -2.47 -11.72
N LYS A 16 -22.87 -3.64 -12.20
CA LYS A 16 -23.03 -4.04 -13.59
C LYS A 16 -24.50 -4.16 -13.99
N LYS A 17 -25.34 -4.82 -13.15
CA LYS A 17 -26.77 -4.99 -13.39
C LYS A 17 -27.49 -3.65 -13.50
N ASN A 18 -27.14 -2.69 -12.64
CA ASN A 18 -27.78 -1.37 -12.59
C ASN A 18 -27.07 -0.34 -13.48
N ARG A 19 -26.04 -0.71 -14.23
CA ARG A 19 -25.25 0.18 -15.11
C ARG A 19 -24.72 1.43 -14.39
N VAL A 20 -24.29 1.27 -13.13
CA VAL A 20 -23.70 2.34 -12.32
C VAL A 20 -22.20 2.15 -12.15
N VAL A 21 -21.47 3.25 -11.98
CA VAL A 21 -20.03 3.22 -11.72
C VAL A 21 -19.79 2.82 -10.26
N LEU A 22 -18.96 1.81 -10.05
CA LEU A 22 -18.43 1.44 -8.75
C LEU A 22 -16.92 1.60 -8.77
N GLN A 23 -16.38 2.44 -7.92
CA GLN A 23 -14.94 2.72 -7.86
C GLN A 23 -14.43 2.62 -6.42
N ALA A 24 -13.30 1.93 -6.22
CA ALA A 24 -12.57 1.97 -4.96
C ALA A 24 -11.78 3.29 -4.85
N GLY A 25 -11.87 3.94 -3.67
CA GLY A 25 -11.25 5.25 -3.43
C GLY A 25 -9.73 5.17 -3.15
N HIS A 26 -8.94 4.59 -4.04
CA HIS A 26 -7.48 4.59 -3.93
C HIS A 26 -6.91 5.96 -4.33
N LEU A 27 -7.09 6.96 -3.46
CA LEU A 27 -6.76 8.36 -3.72
C LEU A 27 -5.27 8.59 -4.02
N GLU A 28 -4.38 7.75 -3.48
CA GLU A 28 -2.94 7.86 -3.73
C GLU A 28 -2.58 7.69 -5.23
N ARG A 29 -3.40 7.02 -6.02
CA ARG A 29 -3.21 6.94 -7.49
C ARG A 29 -3.27 8.29 -8.19
N PHE A 30 -3.98 9.26 -7.61
CA PHE A 30 -4.15 10.62 -8.14
C PHE A 30 -3.14 11.61 -7.56
N ASN A 31 -2.32 11.15 -6.59
CA ASN A 31 -1.26 11.96 -6.03
C ASN A 31 -0.21 12.28 -7.11
N PRO A 32 0.22 13.56 -7.27
CA PRO A 32 1.23 13.95 -8.25
C PRO A 32 2.52 13.14 -8.14
N VAL A 33 2.91 12.77 -6.91
CA VAL A 33 4.08 11.91 -6.63
C VAL A 33 3.91 10.56 -7.31
N MET A 34 2.74 9.89 -7.16
CA MET A 34 2.47 8.61 -7.81
C MET A 34 2.44 8.70 -9.31
N LYS A 35 1.85 9.77 -9.85
CA LYS A 35 1.83 10.02 -11.30
C LYS A 35 3.25 10.08 -11.86
N LYS A 36 4.15 10.79 -11.19
CA LYS A 36 5.57 10.88 -11.57
C LYS A 36 6.29 9.54 -11.43
N LEU A 37 6.11 8.83 -10.31
CA LEU A 37 6.72 7.52 -10.08
C LEU A 37 6.29 6.49 -11.14
N SER A 38 5.02 6.46 -11.53
CA SER A 38 4.52 5.51 -12.55
C SER A 38 5.15 5.73 -13.93
N GLN A 39 5.62 6.96 -14.22
CA GLN A 39 6.35 7.29 -15.45
C GLN A 39 7.83 6.93 -15.35
N ASP A 40 8.47 7.19 -14.20
CA ASP A 40 9.92 7.10 -14.00
C ASP A 40 10.39 5.69 -13.60
N VAL A 41 9.58 4.97 -12.82
CA VAL A 41 9.94 3.64 -12.29
C VAL A 41 9.70 2.58 -13.33
N LYS A 42 10.76 1.83 -13.66
CA LYS A 42 10.73 0.70 -14.60
C LYS A 42 11.42 -0.50 -13.94
N ASN A 43 10.73 -1.64 -13.92
CA ASN A 43 11.26 -2.90 -13.40
C ASN A 43 11.90 -2.76 -12.01
N PRO A 44 11.15 -2.33 -10.98
CA PRO A 44 11.65 -2.28 -9.62
C PRO A 44 12.00 -3.69 -9.14
N VAL A 45 13.14 -3.85 -8.47
CA VAL A 45 13.58 -5.14 -7.92
C VAL A 45 13.20 -5.30 -6.45
N PHE A 46 13.14 -4.16 -5.73
CA PHE A 46 12.76 -4.14 -4.33
C PHE A 46 12.00 -2.85 -4.00
N ILE A 47 10.91 -2.98 -3.24
CA ILE A 47 10.14 -1.84 -2.72
C ILE A 47 10.00 -2.00 -1.20
N GLU A 48 10.28 -0.93 -0.48
CA GLU A 48 10.07 -0.84 0.96
C GLU A 48 9.07 0.28 1.25
N VAL A 49 8.06 -0.01 2.06
CA VAL A 49 6.99 0.94 2.40
C VAL A 49 6.84 1.04 3.91
N HIS A 50 6.84 2.26 4.42
CA HIS A 50 6.54 2.57 5.81
C HIS A 50 5.36 3.55 5.87
N ARG A 51 4.26 3.10 6.46
CA ARG A 51 3.09 3.91 6.78
C ARG A 51 2.83 3.87 8.28
N LEU A 52 3.31 4.89 8.94
CA LEU A 52 3.20 5.04 10.39
C LEU A 52 2.24 6.17 10.72
N ALA A 53 1.34 5.95 11.65
CA ALA A 53 0.40 6.96 12.13
C ALA A 53 0.40 7.02 13.66
N LYS A 54 0.17 8.22 14.19
CA LYS A 54 -0.15 8.39 15.61
C LYS A 54 -1.51 7.74 15.90
N PHE A 55 -1.66 7.24 17.10
CA PHE A 55 -2.94 6.65 17.51
C PHE A 55 -4.08 7.66 17.40
N ASN A 56 -5.17 7.22 16.74
CA ASN A 56 -6.40 7.98 16.65
C ASN A 56 -7.57 7.07 17.03
N PRO A 57 -8.34 7.38 18.10
CA PRO A 57 -9.47 6.56 18.52
C PRO A 57 -10.56 6.35 17.45
N ARG A 58 -10.68 7.26 16.48
CA ARG A 58 -11.71 7.18 15.42
C ARG A 58 -11.50 6.04 14.42
N SER A 59 -10.30 5.47 14.35
CA SER A 59 -9.94 4.43 13.35
C SER A 59 -9.81 3.06 13.99
N THR A 60 -10.48 2.78 15.11
CA THR A 60 -10.34 1.51 15.85
C THR A 60 -11.33 0.43 15.44
N ASP A 61 -12.33 0.75 14.64
CA ASP A 61 -13.36 -0.12 14.10
C ASP A 61 -12.83 -1.10 13.01
N VAL A 62 -11.73 -0.74 12.35
CA VAL A 62 -11.05 -1.57 11.34
C VAL A 62 -9.60 -1.84 11.74
N ASN A 63 -9.00 -2.90 11.22
CA ASN A 63 -7.60 -3.20 11.45
C ASN A 63 -6.68 -2.31 10.59
N VAL A 64 -5.40 -2.22 10.98
CA VAL A 64 -4.39 -1.36 10.32
C VAL A 64 -4.16 -1.71 8.84
N ILE A 65 -4.50 -2.92 8.43
CA ILE A 65 -4.35 -3.35 7.03
C ILE A 65 -5.40 -2.66 6.17
N PHE A 66 -6.67 -2.67 6.58
CA PHE A 66 -7.76 -2.02 5.85
C PHE A 66 -7.75 -0.49 5.99
N ASP A 67 -7.22 0.03 7.11
CA ASP A 67 -7.15 1.47 7.35
C ASP A 67 -5.95 2.11 6.62
N LEU A 68 -4.77 1.51 6.74
CA LEU A 68 -3.51 2.10 6.29
C LEU A 68 -2.84 1.31 5.16
N MET A 69 -2.54 0.02 5.38
CA MET A 69 -1.69 -0.76 4.47
C MET A 69 -2.31 -0.98 3.09
N ILE A 70 -3.62 -0.95 2.98
CA ILE A 70 -4.32 -1.16 1.69
C ILE A 70 -3.88 -0.15 0.62
N HIS A 71 -3.58 1.08 1.01
CA HIS A 71 -3.06 2.09 0.10
C HIS A 71 -1.66 1.73 -0.41
N ASP A 72 -0.84 1.13 0.45
CA ASP A 72 0.52 0.73 0.12
C ASP A 72 0.55 -0.53 -0.74
N ILE A 73 -0.36 -1.46 -0.47
CA ILE A 73 -0.59 -2.63 -1.35
C ILE A 73 -0.96 -2.16 -2.76
N ASP A 74 -1.83 -1.17 -2.86
CA ASP A 74 -2.23 -0.57 -4.15
C ASP A 74 -1.04 0.08 -4.87
N ILE A 75 -0.20 0.85 -4.16
CA ILE A 75 1.03 1.44 -4.71
C ILE A 75 1.95 0.34 -5.26
N VAL A 76 2.27 -0.67 -4.44
CA VAL A 76 3.19 -1.75 -4.81
C VAL A 76 2.68 -2.52 -6.03
N THR A 77 1.41 -2.92 -6.03
CA THR A 77 0.81 -3.67 -7.14
C THR A 77 0.60 -2.82 -8.40
N SER A 78 0.58 -1.50 -8.26
CA SER A 78 0.58 -0.58 -9.40
C SER A 78 1.94 -0.47 -10.07
N LEU A 79 3.04 -0.61 -9.32
CA LEU A 79 4.42 -0.50 -9.81
C LEU A 79 5.00 -1.85 -10.26
N ILE A 80 4.70 -2.96 -9.55
CA ILE A 80 5.11 -4.31 -9.92
C ILE A 80 3.92 -5.00 -10.60
N LYS A 81 4.09 -5.38 -11.87
CA LYS A 81 3.02 -5.97 -12.69
C LYS A 81 2.99 -7.50 -12.67
N ASN A 82 4.04 -8.12 -12.15
CA ASN A 82 4.13 -9.56 -12.05
C ASN A 82 3.14 -10.12 -11.02
N LYS A 83 2.74 -11.37 -11.21
CA LYS A 83 1.84 -12.08 -10.27
C LYS A 83 2.54 -12.27 -8.92
N ILE A 84 1.76 -12.18 -7.85
CA ILE A 84 2.23 -12.51 -6.50
C ILE A 84 2.51 -14.01 -6.44
N LYS A 85 3.70 -14.37 -5.96
CA LYS A 85 4.16 -15.75 -5.73
C LYS A 85 3.90 -16.19 -4.30
N LYS A 86 4.22 -15.31 -3.33
CA LYS A 86 4.11 -15.62 -1.90
C LYS A 86 3.85 -14.37 -1.09
N ILE A 87 3.06 -14.51 -0.02
CA ILE A 87 2.85 -13.48 0.99
C ILE A 87 3.23 -14.06 2.34
N SER A 88 4.11 -13.38 3.08
CA SER A 88 4.42 -13.63 4.48
C SER A 88 3.99 -12.42 5.29
N ALA A 89 3.08 -12.61 6.22
CA ALA A 89 2.47 -11.52 6.97
C ALA A 89 2.52 -11.78 8.48
N PHE A 90 2.78 -10.71 9.22
CA PHE A 90 2.73 -10.67 10.67
C PHE A 90 1.90 -9.48 11.11
N GLY A 91 1.03 -9.66 12.11
CA GLY A 91 0.26 -8.57 12.68
C GLY A 91 -0.03 -8.80 14.16
N LYS A 92 -0.12 -7.73 14.93
CA LYS A 92 -0.39 -7.78 16.37
C LYS A 92 -1.36 -6.69 16.81
N LYS A 93 -2.19 -7.07 17.78
CA LYS A 93 -2.98 -6.17 18.63
C LYS A 93 -2.07 -5.68 19.74
N ILE A 94 -1.96 -4.40 19.94
CA ILE A 94 -1.11 -3.80 20.98
C ILE A 94 -1.96 -3.00 21.97
N ILE A 95 -2.76 -2.04 21.49
CA ILE A 95 -3.59 -1.16 22.32
C ILE A 95 -5.08 -1.24 21.98
N THR A 96 -5.46 -1.84 20.84
CA THR A 96 -6.87 -2.05 20.46
C THR A 96 -7.22 -3.53 20.37
N ASN A 97 -8.51 -3.82 20.18
CA ASN A 97 -8.99 -5.18 19.95
C ASN A 97 -8.78 -5.68 18.51
N SER A 98 -8.24 -4.85 17.62
CA SER A 98 -7.88 -5.18 16.25
C SER A 98 -6.38 -5.11 16.04
N THR A 99 -5.88 -5.49 14.84
CA THR A 99 -4.45 -5.40 14.53
C THR A 99 -4.01 -3.95 14.43
N ASP A 100 -3.05 -3.53 15.28
CA ASP A 100 -2.51 -2.16 15.36
C ASP A 100 -1.22 -1.97 14.59
N ILE A 101 -0.45 -3.05 14.42
CA ILE A 101 0.78 -3.08 13.64
C ILE A 101 0.78 -4.29 12.72
N ALA A 102 1.24 -4.12 11.49
CA ALA A 102 1.41 -5.21 10.54
C ALA A 102 2.70 -5.03 9.75
N ASN A 103 3.38 -6.16 9.48
CA ASN A 103 4.51 -6.24 8.57
C ASN A 103 4.21 -7.34 7.55
N VAL A 104 4.39 -7.02 6.27
CA VAL A 104 4.08 -7.92 5.16
C VAL A 104 5.23 -7.93 4.18
N ARG A 105 5.68 -9.12 3.81
CA ARG A 105 6.59 -9.37 2.71
C ARG A 105 5.82 -10.01 1.55
N ILE A 106 5.88 -9.41 0.39
CA ILE A 106 5.29 -9.91 -0.86
C ILE A 106 6.41 -10.26 -1.81
N GLU A 107 6.42 -11.49 -2.29
CA GLU A 107 7.35 -11.99 -3.32
C GLU A 107 6.57 -12.18 -4.62
N PHE A 108 7.12 -11.70 -5.73
CA PHE A 108 6.52 -11.80 -7.05
C PHE A 108 7.20 -12.87 -7.89
N VAL A 109 6.51 -13.35 -8.93
CA VAL A 109 7.01 -14.43 -9.80
C VAL A 109 8.29 -14.03 -10.55
N GLY A 110 8.46 -12.74 -10.87
CA GLY A 110 9.66 -12.20 -11.50
C GLY A 110 10.88 -12.04 -10.56
N GLY A 111 10.73 -12.39 -9.27
CA GLY A 111 11.79 -12.25 -8.26
C GLY A 111 11.78 -10.91 -7.52
N GLU A 112 10.89 -10.00 -7.88
CA GLU A 112 10.73 -8.74 -7.16
C GLU A 112 10.18 -9.00 -5.75
N VAL A 113 10.52 -8.13 -4.82
CA VAL A 113 10.09 -8.20 -3.43
C VAL A 113 9.57 -6.85 -2.96
N ALA A 114 8.49 -6.87 -2.18
CA ALA A 114 8.04 -5.70 -1.45
C ALA A 114 7.90 -6.00 0.04
N ASN A 115 8.43 -5.11 0.89
CA ASN A 115 8.23 -5.13 2.33
C ASN A 115 7.36 -3.93 2.73
N LEU A 116 6.26 -4.20 3.42
CA LEU A 116 5.32 -3.18 3.86
C LEU A 116 5.19 -3.21 5.38
N THR A 117 5.34 -2.06 6.01
CA THR A 117 5.12 -1.88 7.45
C THR A 117 4.05 -0.82 7.66
N ALA A 118 2.97 -1.18 8.36
CA ALA A 118 1.94 -0.26 8.79
C ALA A 118 1.76 -0.29 10.29
N SER A 119 1.65 0.88 10.91
CA SER A 119 1.40 1.03 12.34
C SER A 119 0.50 2.23 12.60
N ARG A 120 -0.52 2.05 13.46
CA ARG A 120 -1.36 3.15 13.97
C ARG A 120 -0.96 3.62 15.38
N ILE A 121 0.14 3.11 15.92
CA ILE A 121 0.60 3.36 17.30
C ILE A 121 2.00 3.96 17.34
N SER A 122 2.38 4.70 16.31
CA SER A 122 3.69 5.32 16.19
C SER A 122 3.71 6.73 16.82
N GLN A 123 4.87 7.18 17.25
CA GLN A 123 5.04 8.54 17.83
C GLN A 123 4.91 9.65 16.78
N LYS A 124 5.16 9.33 15.51
CA LYS A 124 5.10 10.27 14.38
C LYS A 124 4.32 9.69 13.22
N ASN A 125 3.75 10.56 12.39
CA ASN A 125 3.21 10.17 11.11
C ASN A 125 4.35 10.04 10.09
N GLU A 126 4.32 8.99 9.28
CA GLU A 126 5.28 8.76 8.20
C GLU A 126 4.57 8.04 7.05
N ARG A 127 4.82 8.48 5.82
CA ARG A 127 4.36 7.82 4.59
C ARG A 127 5.51 7.82 3.59
N LYS A 128 6.38 6.83 3.71
CA LYS A 128 7.60 6.73 2.91
C LYS A 128 7.60 5.48 2.06
N VAL A 129 8.09 5.63 0.84
CA VAL A 129 8.33 4.52 -0.10
C VAL A 129 9.75 4.63 -0.63
N ARG A 130 10.47 3.53 -0.57
CA ARG A 130 11.79 3.37 -1.17
C ARG A 130 11.70 2.37 -2.30
N ILE A 131 12.19 2.73 -3.48
CA ILE A 131 12.10 1.90 -4.66
C ILE A 131 13.50 1.70 -5.22
N PHE A 132 13.90 0.46 -5.33
CA PHE A 132 15.22 0.08 -5.84
C PHE A 132 15.06 -0.56 -7.22
N GLN A 133 15.80 -0.03 -8.17
CA GLN A 133 16.01 -0.57 -9.51
C GLN A 133 17.49 -0.94 -9.68
N ARG A 134 17.83 -1.56 -10.78
CA ARG A 134 19.21 -2.00 -11.03
C ARG A 134 20.24 -0.86 -10.97
N ASP A 135 19.85 0.33 -11.44
CA ASP A 135 20.71 1.51 -11.64
C ASP A 135 20.17 2.77 -10.94
N LYS A 136 19.04 2.66 -10.25
CA LYS A 136 18.36 3.82 -9.66
C LYS A 136 17.74 3.48 -8.31
N TYR A 137 17.73 4.48 -7.46
CA TYR A 137 17.04 4.44 -6.17
C TYR A 137 16.15 5.67 -6.04
N TYR A 138 14.90 5.45 -5.62
CA TYR A 138 13.97 6.51 -5.31
C TYR A 138 13.62 6.48 -3.83
N SER A 139 13.74 7.63 -3.16
CA SER A 139 13.22 7.87 -1.81
C SER A 139 12.06 8.84 -1.91
N VAL A 140 10.89 8.39 -1.52
CA VAL A 140 9.62 9.08 -1.68
C VAL A 140 9.02 9.37 -0.33
N ASP A 141 8.61 10.61 -0.11
CA ASP A 141 7.85 11.04 1.05
C ASP A 141 6.50 11.62 0.60
N PHE A 142 5.42 10.87 0.83
CA PHE A 142 4.08 11.27 0.45
C PHE A 142 3.50 12.38 1.33
N MET A 143 3.99 12.55 2.56
CA MET A 143 3.52 13.63 3.42
C MET A 143 4.03 14.98 2.94
N ASN A 144 5.30 15.02 2.49
CA ASN A 144 5.96 16.22 2.01
C ASN A 144 5.93 16.32 0.47
N SER A 145 5.21 15.42 -0.21
CA SER A 145 5.10 15.36 -1.68
C SER A 145 6.45 15.44 -2.38
N SER A 146 7.47 14.74 -1.85
CA SER A 146 8.84 14.84 -2.34
C SER A 146 9.35 13.50 -2.88
N ILE A 147 10.15 13.57 -3.95
CA ILE A 147 10.86 12.44 -4.56
C ILE A 147 12.34 12.83 -4.65
N LYS A 148 13.20 12.01 -4.05
CA LYS A 148 14.65 12.08 -4.26
C LYS A 148 15.05 10.89 -5.12
N ARG A 149 15.74 11.16 -6.21
CA ARG A 149 16.27 10.15 -7.13
C ARG A 149 17.78 10.13 -7.06
N TYR A 150 18.34 8.95 -6.95
CA TYR A 150 19.77 8.70 -6.99
C TYR A 150 20.06 7.76 -8.17
N ASN A 151 21.00 8.12 -9.01
CA ASN A 151 21.48 7.29 -10.12
C ASN A 151 22.87 6.75 -9.76
N LYS A 152 23.21 5.59 -10.31
CA LYS A 152 24.56 5.04 -10.25
C LYS A 152 25.48 5.86 -11.13
#